data_c98b32be8193cd4888960cbb63e90cd5
#
_entry.id   c98b32be8193cd4888960cbb63e90cd5
#
_cell.length_a   1.000
_cell.length_b   1.000
_cell.length_c   1.000
_cell.angle_alpha   90.00
_cell.angle_beta   90.00
_cell.angle_gamma   90.00
#
_symmetry.space_group_name_H-M   'P 1'
#
loop_
_entity.id
_entity.type
_entity.pdbx_description
1 polymer ?
#
loop_
_entity_poly.entity_id
_entity_poly.type
_entity_poly.pdbx_seq_one_letter_code
_entity_poly.pdbx_strand_id
1 'polypeptide(L)'
;MVKGGRRFSFAALTVSGNRGGIVGQGFGKARQVPNAIEKATKDARKHMIRVPLTPDGTIPHEVNGQYCGSMVRLIPAAPGTGVIAGASVRAVCEMAGVKNILTKAYGSTNPVNLVKATFHALTLLRTREQVAALRGVEL
;
A
#
# COMPACT_ATOMS: atom_id res chain seq x y z
N MET A 1 21.59 -12.28 -14.50
CA MET A 1 21.96 -13.55 -15.13
C MET A 1 23.09 -14.21 -14.36
N VAL A 2 23.05 -15.50 -14.24
CA VAL A 2 24.02 -16.29 -13.46
C VAL A 2 25.06 -16.88 -14.41
N LYS A 3 26.33 -16.77 -14.05
CA LYS A 3 27.40 -17.39 -14.82
C LYS A 3 27.41 -18.91 -14.64
N GLY A 4 27.88 -19.63 -15.63
CA GLY A 4 28.01 -21.08 -15.60
C GLY A 4 26.71 -21.84 -15.83
N GLY A 5 25.67 -21.18 -16.05
CA GLY A 5 24.34 -21.70 -16.31
C GLY A 5 23.37 -20.58 -16.19
N ARG A 6 22.38 -20.57 -17.01
CA ARG A 6 21.38 -19.54 -16.97
C ARG A 6 20.27 -19.94 -16.05
N ARG A 7 20.21 -19.29 -14.92
CA ARG A 7 19.09 -19.39 -14.02
C ARG A 7 18.23 -18.16 -14.16
N PHE A 8 17.01 -18.36 -14.60
CA PHE A 8 16.04 -17.28 -14.64
C PHE A 8 15.18 -17.39 -13.39
N SER A 9 15.16 -16.32 -12.63
CA SER A 9 14.20 -16.21 -11.54
C SER A 9 13.34 -15.00 -11.80
N PHE A 10 12.06 -15.13 -11.51
CA PHE A 10 11.08 -14.09 -11.66
C PHE A 10 10.61 -13.66 -10.28
N ALA A 11 10.50 -12.35 -10.10
CA ALA A 11 9.97 -11.78 -8.87
C ALA A 11 8.64 -11.12 -9.18
N ALA A 12 7.66 -11.35 -8.32
CA ALA A 12 6.35 -10.74 -8.44
C ALA A 12 6.03 -9.97 -7.18
N LEU A 13 5.50 -8.77 -7.35
CA LEU A 13 4.95 -7.96 -6.27
C LEU A 13 3.45 -7.90 -6.49
N THR A 14 2.69 -8.36 -5.51
CA THR A 14 1.25 -8.42 -5.59
C THR A 14 0.62 -7.57 -4.51
N VAL A 15 -0.38 -6.79 -4.89
CA VAL A 15 -1.23 -6.05 -3.97
C VAL A 15 -2.62 -6.63 -4.09
N SER A 16 -3.16 -7.12 -2.98
CA SER A 16 -4.49 -7.71 -2.92
C SER A 16 -5.35 -6.93 -1.95
N GLY A 17 -6.60 -6.74 -2.27
CA GLY A 17 -7.52 -6.03 -1.39
C GLY A 17 -8.98 -6.28 -1.78
N ASN A 18 -9.89 -5.93 -0.88
CA ASN A 18 -11.32 -6.08 -1.10
C ASN A 18 -12.01 -4.78 -1.54
N ARG A 19 -11.23 -3.72 -1.75
CA ARG A 19 -11.70 -2.37 -2.09
C ARG A 19 -12.67 -1.80 -1.05
N GLY A 20 -12.63 -2.33 0.14
CA GLY A 20 -13.48 -1.92 1.26
C GLY A 20 -12.71 -1.71 2.55
N GLY A 21 -11.42 -1.39 2.46
CA GLY A 21 -10.59 -1.08 3.61
C GLY A 21 -9.65 -2.19 4.04
N ILE A 22 -9.60 -3.30 3.33
CA ILE A 22 -8.64 -4.37 3.63
C ILE A 22 -7.70 -4.56 2.45
N VAL A 23 -6.41 -4.45 2.70
CA VAL A 23 -5.38 -4.56 1.66
C VAL A 23 -4.14 -5.24 2.20
N GLY A 24 -3.45 -6.00 1.36
CA GLY A 24 -2.20 -6.64 1.70
C GLY A 24 -1.23 -6.59 0.53
N GLN A 25 0.05 -6.66 0.81
CA GLN A 25 1.08 -6.77 -0.21
C GLN A 25 1.89 -8.02 0.00
N GLY A 26 2.32 -8.63 -1.09
CA GLY A 26 3.13 -9.81 -1.05
C GLY A 26 4.18 -9.82 -2.13
N PHE A 27 5.26 -10.52 -1.87
CA PHE A 27 6.37 -10.68 -2.78
C PHE A 27 6.66 -12.15 -2.97
N GLY A 28 6.80 -12.59 -4.21
CA GLY A 28 7.12 -13.97 -4.53
C GLY A 28 8.23 -14.06 -5.54
N LYS A 29 9.08 -15.05 -5.37
CA LYS A 29 10.20 -15.31 -6.28
C LYS A 29 10.20 -16.78 -6.67
N ALA A 30 10.26 -17.06 -7.96
CA ALA A 30 10.28 -18.44 -8.47
C ALA A 30 10.91 -18.48 -9.85
N ARG A 31 11.20 -19.67 -10.32
CA ARG A 31 11.77 -19.86 -11.66
C ARG A 31 10.76 -19.67 -12.77
N GLN A 32 9.47 -19.78 -12.48
CA GLN A 32 8.40 -19.60 -13.44
C GLN A 32 7.50 -18.45 -13.01
N VAL A 33 7.05 -17.66 -13.98
CA VAL A 33 6.20 -16.49 -13.71
C VAL A 33 4.91 -16.86 -12.96
N PRO A 34 4.13 -17.89 -13.37
CA PRO A 34 2.92 -18.25 -12.64
C PRO A 34 3.18 -18.61 -11.17
N ASN A 35 4.29 -19.30 -10.91
CA ASN A 35 4.65 -19.70 -9.55
C ASN A 35 5.05 -18.48 -8.69
N ALA A 36 5.74 -17.50 -9.29
CA ALA A 36 6.10 -16.27 -8.61
C ALA A 36 4.85 -15.47 -8.21
N ILE A 37 3.89 -15.37 -9.11
CA ILE A 37 2.62 -14.67 -8.85
C ILE A 37 1.82 -15.40 -7.77
N GLU A 38 1.76 -16.72 -7.82
CA GLU A 38 1.06 -17.50 -6.81
C GLU A 38 1.66 -17.31 -5.43
N LYS A 39 2.98 -17.37 -5.32
CA LYS A 39 3.68 -17.13 -4.05
C LYS A 39 3.43 -15.71 -3.54
N ALA A 40 3.49 -14.72 -4.40
CA ALA A 40 3.23 -13.33 -4.04
C ALA A 40 1.79 -13.15 -3.53
N THR A 41 0.82 -13.78 -4.17
CA THR A 41 -0.58 -13.71 -3.76
C THR A 41 -0.79 -14.34 -2.39
N LYS A 42 -0.18 -15.49 -2.14
CA LYS A 42 -0.25 -16.14 -0.82
C LYS A 42 0.39 -15.27 0.26
N ASP A 43 1.54 -14.67 -0.05
CA ASP A 43 2.22 -13.77 0.87
C ASP A 43 1.36 -12.53 1.18
N ALA A 44 0.72 -11.96 0.17
CA ALA A 44 -0.17 -10.82 0.35
C ALA A 44 -1.34 -11.16 1.30
N ARG A 45 -1.91 -12.33 1.19
CA ARG A 45 -3.00 -12.77 2.06
C ARG A 45 -2.58 -12.90 3.52
N LYS A 46 -1.31 -13.17 3.78
CA LYS A 46 -0.77 -13.25 5.14
C LYS A 46 -0.52 -11.88 5.76
N HIS A 47 -0.42 -10.84 4.95
CA HIS A 47 -0.04 -9.50 5.40
C HIS A 47 -1.14 -8.47 5.14
N MET A 48 -2.39 -8.87 5.37
CA MET A 48 -3.53 -7.97 5.19
C MET A 48 -3.65 -7.00 6.35
N ILE A 49 -3.90 -5.75 6.03
CA ILE A 49 -4.15 -4.70 7.02
C ILE A 49 -5.51 -4.07 6.76
N ARG A 50 -6.08 -3.47 7.79
CA ARG A 50 -7.32 -2.72 7.67
C ARG A 50 -7.00 -1.24 7.60
N VAL A 51 -7.55 -0.58 6.59
CA VAL A 51 -7.37 0.85 6.36
C VAL A 51 -8.66 1.57 6.74
N PRO A 52 -8.63 2.52 7.69
CA PRO A 52 -9.81 3.30 7.99
C PRO A 52 -10.09 4.28 6.85
N LEU A 53 -11.25 4.13 6.22
CA LEU A 53 -11.71 4.99 5.14
C LEU A 53 -12.83 5.89 5.64
N THR A 54 -12.90 7.12 5.11
CA THR A 54 -14.01 8.01 5.39
C THR A 54 -15.20 7.67 4.48
N PRO A 55 -16.43 8.12 4.82
CA PRO A 55 -17.58 7.92 3.93
C PRO A 55 -17.37 8.50 2.53
N ASP A 56 -16.54 9.52 2.39
CA ASP A 56 -16.23 10.15 1.11
C ASP A 56 -15.23 9.36 0.26
N GLY A 57 -14.73 8.23 0.77
CA GLY A 57 -13.79 7.39 0.05
C GLY A 57 -12.36 7.93 0.08
N THR A 58 -11.97 8.61 1.12
CA THR A 58 -10.61 9.08 1.32
C THR A 58 -10.06 8.62 2.68
N ILE A 59 -8.84 9.01 3.02
CA ILE A 59 -8.23 8.71 4.31
C ILE A 59 -8.62 9.76 5.34
N PRO A 60 -8.60 9.42 6.65
CA PRO A 60 -9.04 10.37 7.69
C PRO A 60 -8.13 11.58 7.89
N HIS A 61 -6.85 11.45 7.62
CA HIS A 61 -5.89 12.55 7.80
C HIS A 61 -4.65 12.34 6.95
N GLU A 62 -3.85 13.39 6.81
CA GLU A 62 -2.55 13.32 6.14
C GLU A 62 -1.59 12.44 6.92
N VAL A 63 -0.79 11.66 6.21
CA VAL A 63 0.17 10.75 6.81
C VAL A 63 1.37 10.55 5.89
N ASN A 64 2.54 10.32 6.49
CA ASN A 64 3.76 9.99 5.78
C ASN A 64 4.21 8.59 6.13
N GLY A 65 4.61 7.81 5.13
CA GLY A 65 5.19 6.50 5.33
C GLY A 65 6.60 6.45 4.78
N GLN A 66 7.45 5.66 5.40
CA GLN A 66 8.85 5.50 4.99
C GLN A 66 9.25 4.03 4.97
N TYR A 67 10.08 3.69 4.00
CA TYR A 67 10.70 2.37 3.92
C TYR A 67 11.95 2.45 3.05
N CYS A 68 13.11 2.07 3.61
CA CYS A 68 14.38 1.94 2.87
C CYS A 68 14.69 3.11 1.93
N GLY A 69 14.62 4.34 2.42
CA GLY A 69 14.93 5.52 1.63
C GLY A 69 13.80 6.01 0.73
N SER A 70 12.68 5.31 0.69
CA SER A 70 11.47 5.78 0.03
C SER A 70 10.54 6.42 1.05
N MET A 71 9.92 7.54 0.67
CA MET A 71 8.92 8.21 1.50
C MET A 71 7.69 8.50 0.65
N VAL A 72 6.53 8.24 1.20
CA VAL A 72 5.26 8.51 0.54
C VAL A 72 4.41 9.37 1.46
N ARG A 73 3.91 10.47 0.91
CA ARG A 73 2.98 11.36 1.61
C ARG A 73 1.59 11.12 1.05
N LEU A 74 0.64 10.85 1.93
CA LEU A 74 -0.75 10.63 1.58
C LEU A 74 -1.58 11.77 2.15
N ILE A 75 -2.37 12.41 1.29
CA ILE A 75 -3.16 13.60 1.64
C ILE A 75 -4.61 13.33 1.30
N PRO A 76 -5.55 13.48 2.26
CA PRO A 76 -6.97 13.34 1.97
C PRO A 76 -7.42 14.31 0.88
N ALA A 77 -8.33 13.86 0.03
CA ALA A 77 -8.83 14.67 -1.06
C ALA A 77 -10.36 14.69 -1.08
N ALA A 78 -10.91 15.75 -1.64
CA ALA A 78 -12.36 15.93 -1.76
C ALA A 78 -12.96 14.91 -2.73
N PRO A 79 -14.26 14.56 -2.57
CA PRO A 79 -14.95 13.70 -3.51
C PRO A 79 -14.82 14.21 -4.95
N GLY A 80 -14.57 13.29 -5.88
CA GLY A 80 -14.38 13.63 -7.27
C GLY A 80 -12.95 13.88 -7.71
N THR A 81 -12.01 13.98 -6.76
CA THR A 81 -10.59 14.18 -7.07
C THR A 81 -9.97 12.95 -7.74
N GLY A 82 -10.40 11.75 -7.35
CA GLY A 82 -9.81 10.51 -7.80
C GLY A 82 -8.50 10.18 -7.12
N VAL A 83 -7.84 9.13 -7.57
CA VAL A 83 -6.55 8.68 -7.02
C VAL A 83 -5.42 9.33 -7.84
N ILE A 84 -4.74 10.27 -7.26
CA ILE A 84 -3.60 10.95 -7.88
C ILE A 84 -2.32 10.38 -7.28
N ALA A 85 -1.71 9.47 -8.00
CA ALA A 85 -0.56 8.71 -7.52
C ALA A 85 0.21 8.09 -8.68
N GLY A 86 1.47 7.76 -8.43
CA GLY A 86 2.24 6.92 -9.34
C GLY A 86 1.74 5.48 -9.31
N ALA A 87 2.16 4.66 -10.26
CA ALA A 87 1.62 3.32 -10.47
C ALA A 87 1.63 2.44 -9.23
N SER A 88 2.74 2.40 -8.49
CA SER A 88 2.88 1.54 -7.31
C SER A 88 1.95 1.97 -6.17
N VAL A 89 1.93 3.25 -5.86
CA VAL A 89 1.09 3.80 -4.78
C VAL A 89 -0.38 3.71 -5.17
N ARG A 90 -0.68 3.98 -6.43
CA ARG A 90 -2.04 3.90 -6.96
C ARG A 90 -2.63 2.49 -6.80
N ALA A 91 -1.85 1.46 -7.11
CA ALA A 91 -2.29 0.08 -6.97
C ALA A 91 -2.73 -0.22 -5.53
N VAL A 92 -1.93 0.20 -4.54
CA VAL A 92 -2.27 0.00 -3.14
C VAL A 92 -3.55 0.74 -2.76
N CYS A 93 -3.65 2.01 -3.13
CA CYS A 93 -4.82 2.82 -2.79
C CYS A 93 -6.10 2.28 -3.43
N GLU A 94 -6.07 1.90 -4.70
CA GLU A 94 -7.23 1.36 -5.38
C GLU A 94 -7.69 0.03 -4.78
N MET A 95 -6.76 -0.86 -4.46
CA MET A 95 -7.12 -2.15 -3.87
C MET A 95 -7.63 -2.00 -2.43
N ALA A 96 -7.20 -0.97 -1.72
CA ALA A 96 -7.74 -0.67 -0.39
C ALA A 96 -9.13 -0.05 -0.44
N GLY A 97 -9.55 0.44 -1.59
CA GLY A 97 -10.85 1.07 -1.75
C GLY A 97 -10.84 2.58 -1.59
N VAL A 98 -9.66 3.18 -1.59
CA VAL A 98 -9.54 4.65 -1.57
C VAL A 98 -9.95 5.19 -2.93
N LYS A 99 -10.88 6.13 -2.95
CA LYS A 99 -11.41 6.73 -4.17
C LYS A 99 -10.85 8.10 -4.46
N ASN A 100 -10.45 8.83 -3.43
CA ASN A 100 -9.98 10.20 -3.56
C ASN A 100 -8.76 10.40 -2.65
N ILE A 101 -7.61 10.68 -3.24
CA ILE A 101 -6.37 10.86 -2.49
C ILE A 101 -5.34 11.57 -3.36
N LEU A 102 -4.56 12.45 -2.74
CA LEU A 102 -3.37 13.03 -3.33
C LEU A 102 -2.15 12.36 -2.71
N THR A 103 -1.19 12.01 -3.53
CA THR A 103 0.03 11.37 -3.04
C THR A 103 1.26 12.00 -3.63
N LYS A 104 2.36 11.91 -2.92
CA LYS A 104 3.67 12.32 -3.40
C LYS A 104 4.72 11.35 -2.90
N ALA A 105 5.56 10.87 -3.79
CA ALA A 105 6.69 10.02 -3.45
C ALA A 105 7.99 10.82 -3.46
N TYR A 106 8.84 10.56 -2.49
CA TYR A 106 10.15 11.19 -2.34
C TYR A 106 11.23 10.13 -2.16
N GLY A 107 12.44 10.45 -2.54
CA GLY A 107 13.58 9.57 -2.39
C GLY A 107 13.60 8.46 -3.43
N SER A 108 13.91 7.24 -3.02
CA SER A 108 13.98 6.10 -3.92
C SER A 108 12.62 5.81 -4.55
N THR A 109 12.59 5.55 -5.84
CA THR A 109 11.38 5.21 -6.59
C THR A 109 11.24 3.72 -6.85
N ASN A 110 11.99 2.89 -6.14
CA ASN A 110 11.88 1.43 -6.26
C ASN A 110 10.44 0.99 -5.94
N PRO A 111 9.75 0.28 -6.87
CA PRO A 111 8.34 -0.06 -6.68
C PRO A 111 8.04 -0.85 -5.40
N VAL A 112 8.89 -1.79 -5.04
CA VAL A 112 8.71 -2.58 -3.81
C VAL A 112 8.78 -1.69 -2.58
N ASN A 113 9.78 -0.80 -2.53
CA ASN A 113 9.94 0.13 -1.42
C ASN A 113 8.80 1.13 -1.33
N LEU A 114 8.31 1.63 -2.48
CA LEU A 114 7.16 2.53 -2.51
C LEU A 114 5.90 1.85 -1.98
N VAL A 115 5.64 0.61 -2.37
CA VAL A 115 4.50 -0.15 -1.87
C VAL A 115 4.60 -0.33 -0.35
N LYS A 116 5.77 -0.72 0.15
CA LYS A 116 5.98 -0.90 1.60
C LYS A 116 5.88 0.42 2.37
N ALA A 117 6.39 1.51 1.81
CA ALA A 117 6.25 2.84 2.40
C ALA A 117 4.78 3.25 2.48
N THR A 118 3.99 2.96 1.44
CA THR A 118 2.56 3.24 1.42
C THR A 118 1.83 2.43 2.49
N PHE A 119 2.15 1.15 2.64
CA PHE A 119 1.58 0.32 3.70
C PHE A 119 1.94 0.84 5.09
N HIS A 120 3.17 1.27 5.29
CA HIS A 120 3.59 1.90 6.54
C HIS A 120 2.72 3.14 6.83
N ALA A 121 2.52 3.99 5.84
CA ALA A 121 1.65 5.16 6.00
C ALA A 121 0.23 4.76 6.38
N LEU A 122 -0.33 3.75 5.70
CA LEU A 122 -1.69 3.30 5.96
C LEU A 122 -1.86 2.73 7.38
N THR A 123 -0.83 2.10 7.93
CA THR A 123 -0.87 1.58 9.30
C THR A 123 -0.86 2.69 10.35
N LEU A 124 -0.43 3.89 9.98
CA LEU A 124 -0.39 5.03 10.89
C LEU A 124 -1.71 5.81 10.95
N LEU A 125 -2.65 5.48 10.07
CA LEU A 125 -3.95 6.17 10.05
C LEU A 125 -4.77 5.84 11.29
N ARG A 126 -5.46 6.86 11.80
CA ARG A 126 -6.35 6.71 12.97
C ARG A 126 -7.70 7.38 12.67
N THR A 127 -8.76 6.72 13.03
CA THR A 127 -10.07 7.33 12.98
C THR A 127 -10.22 8.35 14.11
N ARG A 128 -11.23 9.21 14.00
CA ARG A 128 -11.54 10.17 15.06
C ARG A 128 -11.81 9.46 16.39
N GLU A 129 -12.56 8.37 16.33
CA GLU A 129 -12.89 7.56 17.51
C GLU A 129 -11.64 6.93 18.12
N GLN A 130 -10.71 6.47 17.29
CA GLN A 130 -9.45 5.89 17.78
C GLN A 130 -8.60 6.94 18.49
N VAL A 131 -8.54 8.16 17.97
CA VAL A 131 -7.80 9.25 18.59
C VAL A 131 -8.44 9.63 19.92
N ALA A 132 -9.75 9.70 19.99
CA ALA A 132 -10.48 9.98 21.22
C ALA A 132 -10.19 8.91 22.28
N ALA A 133 -10.21 7.64 21.92
CA ALA A 133 -9.91 6.54 22.83
C ALA A 133 -8.48 6.61 23.36
N LEU A 134 -7.51 6.90 22.49
CA LEU A 134 -6.11 6.99 22.88
C LEU A 134 -5.84 8.16 23.82
N ARG A 135 -6.53 9.27 23.65
CA ARG A 135 -6.36 10.47 24.49
C ARG A 135 -7.25 10.47 25.71
N GLY A 136 -8.22 9.58 25.78
CA GLY A 136 -9.19 9.57 26.86
C GLY A 136 -10.12 10.76 26.87
N VAL A 137 -10.33 11.40 25.71
CA VAL A 137 -11.23 12.56 25.55
C VAL A 137 -12.18 12.31 24.40
N GLU A 138 -13.34 12.96 24.43
CA GLU A 138 -14.28 12.95 23.35
C GLU A 138 -13.94 14.04 22.35
N LEU A 139 -14.09 13.72 21.10
CA LEU A 139 -13.83 14.65 20.00
C LEU A 139 -15.14 15.11 19.35
#